data_4573ed65161975cfd2de1a5d4058128f
#
_entry.id   4573ed65161975cfd2de1a5d4058128f
#
_cell.length_a   1.000
_cell.length_b   1.000
_cell.length_c   1.000
_cell.angle_alpha   90.00
_cell.angle_beta   90.00
_cell.angle_gamma   90.00
#
_symmetry.space_group_name_H-M   'P 1'
#
loop_
_entity.id
_entity.type
_entity.pdbx_description
1 polymer ?
#
loop_
_entity_poly.entity_id
_entity_poly.type
_entity_poly.pdbx_seq_one_letter_code
_entity_poly.pdbx_strand_id
1 'polypeptide(L)'
;MTKEKNVILTARDIVVEFDVRDKVLTAIRGVSLELVEGEVLALVGESGSGKSVLTKTFTGMLEENGRIAQGSIDYRGQDLTALSSHKDWEQIRGAKIATIFQDPMTSLDPIKTIGSQITEVIVKHQGKTAKEAKELAIDYMNKVGIPDADRRFNEYPFQYSGGMRQRIVIAIALACRPDVLICDEPTTALDVTIQAQIIDLLKYLQNEYHFTTIFITHDLGVVASIADKVAVMYAGEIVEYGTVEEVFYDPRHPYTWSLLSSLPQLADDKGDLYSIPGTPPSLYTDLKGDAFALRSDYAMQIDFEQKAPQFSVSETHWAKTWLLHEDAPKVEKPAVIANLHDKIREKMGFAHLAD
;
A
#
# COMPACT_ATOMS: atom_id res chain seq x y z
N MET A 1 -12.13 -27.92 -3.34
CA MET A 1 -10.85 -28.04 -2.62
C MET A 1 -10.36 -26.61 -2.41
N THR A 2 -10.52 -26.07 -1.24
CA THR A 2 -9.95 -24.76 -0.83
C THR A 2 -8.42 -24.89 -0.94
N LYS A 3 -7.79 -24.17 -1.88
CA LYS A 3 -6.33 -24.03 -1.90
C LYS A 3 -5.91 -23.49 -0.53
N GLU A 4 -5.08 -24.22 0.21
CA GLU A 4 -4.43 -23.67 1.39
C GLU A 4 -3.78 -22.34 0.97
N LYS A 5 -4.17 -21.26 1.63
CA LYS A 5 -3.59 -19.93 1.38
C LYS A 5 -2.14 -19.98 1.85
N ASN A 6 -1.19 -19.86 0.93
CA ASN A 6 0.22 -19.79 1.27
C ASN A 6 0.53 -18.37 1.75
N VAL A 7 0.60 -18.16 3.07
CA VAL A 7 0.93 -16.87 3.66
C VAL A 7 2.44 -16.66 3.58
N ILE A 8 2.88 -15.59 2.93
CA ILE A 8 4.30 -15.27 2.72
C ILE A 8 4.86 -14.35 3.81
N LEU A 9 4.04 -13.45 4.34
CA LEU A 9 4.42 -12.54 5.42
C LEU A 9 3.24 -12.37 6.38
N THR A 10 3.53 -12.45 7.68
CA THR A 10 2.57 -12.18 8.75
C THR A 10 3.13 -11.10 9.68
N ALA A 11 2.42 -10.00 9.83
CA ALA A 11 2.67 -9.00 10.86
C ALA A 11 1.62 -9.18 11.98
N ARG A 12 2.07 -9.19 13.25
CA ARG A 12 1.18 -9.36 14.42
C ARG A 12 1.43 -8.26 15.43
N ASP A 13 0.37 -7.52 15.75
CA ASP A 13 0.31 -6.49 16.79
C ASP A 13 1.46 -5.47 16.74
N ILE A 14 1.83 -5.06 15.52
CA ILE A 14 2.95 -4.15 15.29
C ILE A 14 2.65 -2.78 15.88
N VAL A 15 3.51 -2.34 16.78
CA VAL A 15 3.55 -0.97 17.30
C VAL A 15 4.87 -0.34 16.88
N VAL A 16 4.79 0.84 16.22
CA VAL A 16 5.98 1.62 15.85
C VAL A 16 5.96 2.95 16.56
N GLU A 17 7.07 3.24 17.21
CA GLU A 17 7.30 4.48 17.93
C GLU A 17 8.48 5.24 17.37
N PHE A 18 8.39 6.58 17.45
CA PHE A 18 9.48 7.50 17.12
C PHE A 18 9.80 8.38 18.31
N ASP A 19 11.09 8.49 18.64
CA ASP A 19 11.56 9.44 19.64
C ASP A 19 11.72 10.82 18.98
N VAL A 20 10.84 11.77 19.34
CA VAL A 20 10.84 13.12 18.77
C VAL A 20 11.03 14.13 19.90
N ARG A 21 12.24 14.66 20.03
CA ARG A 21 12.66 15.50 21.17
C ARG A 21 12.40 14.76 22.49
N ASP A 22 11.59 15.33 23.39
CA ASP A 22 11.28 14.73 24.70
C ASP A 22 9.96 13.94 24.74
N LYS A 23 9.44 13.55 23.56
CA LYS A 23 8.15 12.84 23.44
C LYS A 23 8.28 11.63 22.53
N VAL A 24 7.47 10.62 22.82
CA VAL A 24 7.29 9.46 21.97
C VAL A 24 6.04 9.67 21.11
N LEU A 25 6.20 9.49 19.80
CA LEU A 25 5.12 9.50 18.82
C LEU A 25 4.83 8.06 18.43
N THR A 26 3.60 7.60 18.62
CA THR A 26 3.17 6.27 18.19
C THR A 26 2.54 6.35 16.81
N ALA A 27 3.30 5.92 15.80
CA ALA A 27 2.88 5.99 14.40
C ALA A 27 2.06 4.78 13.94
N ILE A 28 2.31 3.59 14.50
CA ILE A 28 1.55 2.36 14.26
C ILE A 28 1.10 1.81 15.62
N ARG A 29 -0.17 1.39 15.69
CA ARG A 29 -0.89 1.13 16.96
C ARG A 29 -1.53 -0.26 16.98
N GLY A 30 -0.72 -1.33 16.96
CA GLY A 30 -1.21 -2.71 17.02
C GLY A 30 -1.80 -3.18 15.70
N VAL A 31 -1.05 -3.06 14.62
CA VAL A 31 -1.46 -3.53 13.30
C VAL A 31 -1.10 -4.99 13.13
N SER A 32 -2.10 -5.78 12.75
CA SER A 32 -1.93 -7.18 12.33
C SER A 32 -2.44 -7.33 10.89
N LEU A 33 -1.64 -7.99 10.04
CA LEU A 33 -2.01 -8.31 8.66
C LEU A 33 -1.27 -9.55 8.14
N GLU A 34 -1.83 -10.18 7.13
CA GLU A 34 -1.23 -11.29 6.40
C GLU A 34 -1.15 -10.98 4.91
N LEU A 35 -0.02 -11.33 4.29
CA LEU A 35 0.14 -11.31 2.84
C LEU A 35 0.08 -12.74 2.31
N VAL A 36 -0.83 -12.98 1.40
CA VAL A 36 -0.96 -14.26 0.71
C VAL A 36 -0.15 -14.20 -0.59
N GLU A 37 0.59 -15.25 -0.88
CA GLU A 37 1.47 -15.34 -2.04
C GLU A 37 0.70 -15.11 -3.35
N GLY A 38 1.19 -14.18 -4.16
CA GLY A 38 0.61 -13.80 -5.45
C GLY A 38 -0.58 -12.84 -5.37
N GLU A 39 -1.09 -12.49 -4.17
CA GLU A 39 -2.17 -11.50 -4.00
C GLU A 39 -1.62 -10.05 -3.98
N VAL A 40 -2.47 -9.11 -4.36
CA VAL A 40 -2.24 -7.67 -4.25
C VAL A 40 -3.05 -7.13 -3.07
N LEU A 41 -2.37 -6.70 -2.00
CA LEU A 41 -2.98 -6.00 -0.87
C LEU A 41 -2.82 -4.49 -1.05
N ALA A 42 -3.91 -3.76 -1.17
CA ALA A 42 -3.89 -2.30 -1.12
C ALA A 42 -3.94 -1.78 0.33
N LEU A 43 -3.04 -0.86 0.67
CA LEU A 43 -3.11 -0.05 1.88
C LEU A 43 -3.61 1.33 1.53
N VAL A 44 -4.79 1.70 2.01
CA VAL A 44 -5.45 2.98 1.70
C VAL A 44 -5.69 3.81 2.96
N GLY A 45 -5.80 5.11 2.80
CA GLY A 45 -6.07 6.06 3.90
C GLY A 45 -5.44 7.42 3.66
N GLU A 46 -5.80 8.41 4.47
CA GLU A 46 -5.26 9.77 4.39
C GLU A 46 -3.73 9.81 4.56
N SER A 47 -3.10 10.89 4.08
CA SER A 47 -1.68 11.14 4.34
C SER A 47 -1.42 11.17 5.86
N GLY A 48 -0.33 10.56 6.29
CA GLY A 48 0.00 10.45 7.72
C GLY A 48 -0.73 9.33 8.47
N SER A 49 -1.54 8.48 7.82
CA SER A 49 -2.21 7.34 8.49
C SER A 49 -1.27 6.19 8.89
N GLY A 50 0.01 6.23 8.49
CA GLY A 50 1.03 5.24 8.87
C GLY A 50 1.39 4.22 7.80
N LYS A 51 0.82 4.25 6.60
CA LYS A 51 1.02 3.26 5.52
C LYS A 51 2.50 2.98 5.20
N SER A 52 3.24 4.02 4.84
CA SER A 52 4.67 3.90 4.52
C SER A 52 5.52 3.52 5.74
N VAL A 53 5.13 3.96 6.95
CA VAL A 53 5.81 3.55 8.19
C VAL A 53 5.65 2.06 8.43
N LEU A 54 4.44 1.52 8.25
CA LEU A 54 4.18 0.08 8.38
C LEU A 54 5.04 -0.72 7.40
N THR A 55 5.07 -0.35 6.13
CA THR A 55 5.84 -1.11 5.12
C THR A 55 7.35 -0.98 5.28
N LYS A 56 7.86 0.13 5.83
CA LYS A 56 9.27 0.28 6.21
C LYS A 56 9.70 -0.72 7.27
N THR A 57 8.79 -1.21 8.12
CA THR A 57 9.12 -2.26 9.10
C THR A 57 9.50 -3.58 8.43
N PHE A 58 8.89 -3.89 7.27
CA PHE A 58 9.16 -5.14 6.53
C PHE A 58 10.52 -5.16 5.84
N THR A 59 11.13 -4.00 5.70
CA THR A 59 12.45 -3.84 5.07
C THR A 59 13.50 -3.28 6.05
N GLY A 60 13.16 -3.05 7.32
CA GLY A 60 14.06 -2.46 8.31
C GLY A 60 14.55 -1.06 7.91
N MET A 61 13.68 -0.26 7.25
CA MET A 61 14.00 1.08 6.76
C MET A 61 13.31 2.19 7.56
N LEU A 62 13.01 1.91 8.84
CA LEU A 62 12.59 2.96 9.74
C LEU A 62 13.73 3.99 9.91
N GLU A 63 13.37 5.24 10.15
CA GLU A 63 14.30 6.30 10.50
C GLU A 63 15.06 5.95 11.80
N GLU A 64 16.25 6.50 12.01
CA GLU A 64 17.13 6.18 13.15
C GLU A 64 16.46 6.36 14.52
N ASN A 65 15.52 7.30 14.62
CA ASN A 65 14.75 7.55 15.83
C ASN A 65 13.48 6.71 15.95
N GLY A 66 13.24 5.79 14.99
CA GLY A 66 12.08 4.90 14.96
C GLY A 66 12.42 3.48 15.39
N ARG A 67 11.48 2.82 16.08
CA ARG A 67 11.63 1.42 16.50
C ARG A 67 10.30 0.67 16.41
N ILE A 68 10.38 -0.63 16.23
CA ILE A 68 9.26 -1.55 16.49
C ILE A 68 9.25 -1.76 18.00
N ALA A 69 8.26 -1.17 18.69
CA ALA A 69 8.14 -1.25 20.14
C ALA A 69 7.46 -2.54 20.60
N GLN A 70 6.55 -3.09 19.79
CA GLN A 70 5.83 -4.34 20.07
C GLN A 70 5.50 -5.08 18.76
N GLY A 71 5.17 -6.35 18.88
CA GLY A 71 4.74 -7.21 17.79
C GLY A 71 5.87 -8.01 17.17
N SER A 72 5.54 -8.77 16.13
CA SER A 72 6.47 -9.61 15.37
C SER A 72 6.12 -9.59 13.89
N ILE A 73 7.13 -9.78 13.05
CA ILE A 73 6.98 -9.89 11.59
C ILE A 73 7.65 -11.18 11.16
N ASP A 74 6.86 -12.14 10.74
CA ASP A 74 7.34 -13.40 10.17
C ASP A 74 7.32 -13.32 8.63
N TYR A 75 8.43 -13.65 8.01
CA TYR A 75 8.56 -13.81 6.57
C TYR A 75 9.01 -15.24 6.28
N ARG A 76 8.12 -16.10 5.77
CA ARG A 76 8.40 -17.51 5.46
C ARG A 76 9.08 -18.26 6.61
N GLY A 77 8.68 -18.04 7.85
CA GLY A 77 9.26 -18.65 9.06
C GLY A 77 10.52 -17.94 9.59
N GLN A 78 10.91 -16.80 9.01
CA GLN A 78 11.99 -15.96 9.51
C GLN A 78 11.42 -14.74 10.22
N ASP A 79 11.75 -14.56 11.50
CA ASP A 79 11.39 -13.36 12.25
C ASP A 79 12.25 -12.15 11.82
N LEU A 80 11.62 -11.19 11.14
CA LEU A 80 12.29 -9.97 10.68
C LEU A 80 12.55 -8.99 11.84
N THR A 81 11.80 -9.07 12.93
CA THR A 81 11.98 -8.17 14.09
C THR A 81 13.24 -8.52 14.88
N ALA A 82 13.76 -9.74 14.74
CA ALA A 82 15.01 -10.18 15.34
C ALA A 82 16.26 -9.73 14.57
N LEU A 83 16.10 -9.22 13.34
CA LEU A 83 17.23 -8.78 12.51
C LEU A 83 17.79 -7.45 13.04
N SER A 84 19.08 -7.44 13.39
CA SER A 84 19.73 -6.27 13.98
C SER A 84 20.90 -5.73 13.15
N SER A 85 21.50 -6.58 12.31
CA SER A 85 22.66 -6.18 11.53
C SER A 85 22.30 -5.72 10.12
N HIS A 86 23.08 -4.79 9.57
CA HIS A 86 22.95 -4.38 8.18
C HIS A 86 23.05 -5.56 7.21
N LYS A 87 23.92 -6.52 7.52
CA LYS A 87 24.15 -7.72 6.70
C LYS A 87 22.93 -8.64 6.64
N ASP A 88 22.18 -8.76 7.75
CA ASP A 88 20.95 -9.57 7.77
C ASP A 88 19.87 -8.92 6.89
N TRP A 89 19.71 -7.61 7.01
CA TRP A 89 18.80 -6.86 6.17
C TRP A 89 19.16 -6.83 4.69
N GLU A 90 20.43 -6.93 4.32
CA GLU A 90 20.85 -7.06 2.91
C GLU A 90 20.32 -8.33 2.25
N GLN A 91 20.08 -9.40 3.03
CA GLN A 91 19.51 -10.65 2.51
C GLN A 91 18.00 -10.53 2.25
N ILE A 92 17.34 -9.56 2.88
CA ILE A 92 15.90 -9.30 2.73
C ILE A 92 15.67 -8.21 1.67
N ARG A 93 16.34 -7.06 1.81
CA ARG A 93 16.16 -5.90 0.94
C ARG A 93 16.56 -6.19 -0.50
N GLY A 94 15.64 -5.97 -1.39
CA GLY A 94 15.79 -6.27 -2.81
C GLY A 94 15.65 -7.76 -3.10
N ALA A 95 16.42 -8.63 -2.45
CA ALA A 95 16.44 -10.07 -2.70
C ALA A 95 15.11 -10.78 -2.40
N LYS A 96 14.38 -10.33 -1.37
CA LYS A 96 13.11 -10.92 -0.93
C LYS A 96 11.97 -9.91 -0.98
N ILE A 97 12.20 -8.73 -0.45
CA ILE A 97 11.24 -7.63 -0.41
C ILE A 97 11.87 -6.42 -1.09
N ALA A 98 11.35 -6.00 -2.22
CA ALA A 98 11.77 -4.81 -2.94
C ALA A 98 10.74 -3.69 -2.77
N THR A 99 11.18 -2.43 -2.82
CA THR A 99 10.31 -1.26 -2.68
C THR A 99 10.49 -0.30 -3.85
N ILE A 100 9.38 0.09 -4.45
CA ILE A 100 9.26 1.23 -5.36
C ILE A 100 8.78 2.41 -4.52
N PHE A 101 9.63 3.43 -4.37
CA PHE A 101 9.33 4.63 -3.59
C PHE A 101 8.55 5.66 -4.39
N GLN A 102 7.90 6.58 -3.68
CA GLN A 102 7.01 7.61 -4.21
C GLN A 102 7.67 8.51 -5.27
N ASP A 103 8.94 8.90 -5.08
CA ASP A 103 9.63 9.81 -5.97
C ASP A 103 10.75 9.10 -6.76
N PRO A 104 10.59 8.93 -8.08
CA PRO A 104 11.63 8.32 -8.91
C PRO A 104 12.88 9.18 -9.03
N MET A 105 12.81 10.49 -8.72
CA MET A 105 13.96 11.40 -8.76
C MET A 105 14.95 11.12 -7.65
N THR A 106 14.46 10.72 -6.48
CA THR A 106 15.30 10.39 -5.32
C THR A 106 15.77 8.95 -5.33
N SER A 107 15.11 8.10 -6.15
CA SER A 107 15.42 6.66 -6.26
C SER A 107 16.57 6.35 -7.21
N LEU A 108 16.89 7.26 -8.15
CA LEU A 108 17.95 7.08 -9.14
C LEU A 108 19.15 7.95 -8.82
N ASP A 109 20.36 7.37 -8.87
CA ASP A 109 21.60 8.11 -8.74
C ASP A 109 21.83 8.99 -9.99
N PRO A 110 21.82 10.34 -9.87
CA PRO A 110 21.89 11.22 -11.04
C PRO A 110 23.23 11.21 -11.78
N ILE A 111 24.31 10.74 -11.14
CA ILE A 111 25.65 10.69 -11.71
C ILE A 111 26.05 9.33 -12.26
N LYS A 112 25.18 8.32 -12.12
CA LYS A 112 25.35 6.99 -12.73
C LYS A 112 24.44 6.83 -13.96
N THR A 113 24.91 6.09 -14.96
CA THR A 113 24.05 5.72 -16.09
C THR A 113 22.94 4.76 -15.66
N ILE A 114 21.82 4.78 -16.37
CA ILE A 114 20.67 3.88 -16.09
C ILE A 114 21.09 2.43 -16.13
N GLY A 115 21.82 2.05 -17.18
CA GLY A 115 22.29 0.67 -17.34
C GLY A 115 23.20 0.21 -16.22
N SER A 116 24.07 1.10 -15.69
CA SER A 116 24.96 0.73 -14.57
C SER A 116 24.17 0.45 -13.30
N GLN A 117 23.10 1.22 -13.02
CA GLN A 117 22.27 1.04 -11.82
C GLN A 117 21.49 -0.28 -11.87
N ILE A 118 20.91 -0.64 -13.03
CA ILE A 118 20.23 -1.92 -13.20
C ILE A 118 21.23 -3.09 -13.11
N THR A 119 22.38 -2.96 -13.76
CA THR A 119 23.43 -3.99 -13.77
C THR A 119 23.97 -4.27 -12.38
N GLU A 120 24.21 -3.22 -11.58
CA GLU A 120 24.68 -3.34 -10.19
C GLU A 120 23.75 -4.24 -9.36
N VAL A 121 22.43 -4.04 -9.48
CA VAL A 121 21.40 -4.82 -8.80
C VAL A 121 21.39 -6.27 -9.28
N ILE A 122 21.51 -6.52 -10.58
CA ILE A 122 21.54 -7.87 -11.15
C ILE A 122 22.79 -8.63 -10.67
N VAL A 123 23.94 -8.00 -10.69
CA VAL A 123 25.19 -8.62 -10.19
C VAL A 123 25.05 -8.96 -8.71
N LYS A 124 24.55 -8.01 -7.89
CA LYS A 124 24.41 -8.17 -6.44
C LYS A 124 23.42 -9.28 -6.08
N HIS A 125 22.24 -9.32 -6.66
CA HIS A 125 21.13 -10.19 -6.23
C HIS A 125 21.02 -11.48 -7.05
N GLN A 126 21.48 -11.51 -8.31
CA GLN A 126 21.41 -12.69 -9.16
C GLN A 126 22.78 -13.38 -9.37
N GLY A 127 23.89 -12.81 -8.87
CA GLY A 127 25.23 -13.38 -9.00
C GLY A 127 25.73 -13.51 -10.45
N LYS A 128 25.21 -12.69 -11.37
CA LYS A 128 25.55 -12.72 -12.79
C LYS A 128 26.87 -12.03 -13.08
N THR A 129 27.54 -12.44 -14.15
CA THR A 129 28.70 -11.72 -14.68
C THR A 129 28.28 -10.36 -15.25
N ALA A 130 29.20 -9.40 -15.35
CA ALA A 130 28.91 -8.08 -15.89
C ALA A 130 28.32 -8.12 -17.32
N LYS A 131 28.74 -9.09 -18.15
CA LYS A 131 28.20 -9.27 -19.50
C LYS A 131 26.75 -9.76 -19.47
N GLU A 132 26.47 -10.82 -18.74
CA GLU A 132 25.10 -11.34 -18.58
C GLU A 132 24.18 -10.30 -17.94
N ALA A 133 24.67 -9.55 -16.95
CA ALA A 133 23.92 -8.52 -16.27
C ALA A 133 23.54 -7.36 -17.22
N LYS A 134 24.43 -7.00 -18.15
CA LYS A 134 24.11 -6.00 -19.19
C LYS A 134 23.01 -6.49 -20.12
N GLU A 135 23.08 -7.72 -20.60
CA GLU A 135 22.06 -8.32 -21.48
C GLU A 135 20.68 -8.37 -20.78
N LEU A 136 20.66 -8.79 -19.50
CA LEU A 136 19.45 -8.80 -18.69
C LEU A 136 18.93 -7.40 -18.38
N ALA A 137 19.79 -6.41 -18.13
CA ALA A 137 19.39 -5.03 -17.88
C ALA A 137 18.66 -4.45 -19.10
N ILE A 138 19.17 -4.69 -20.30
CA ILE A 138 18.51 -4.28 -21.55
C ILE A 138 17.16 -4.99 -21.71
N ASP A 139 17.08 -6.29 -21.39
CA ASP A 139 15.82 -7.04 -21.39
C ASP A 139 14.80 -6.44 -20.44
N TYR A 140 15.17 -6.14 -19.18
CA TYR A 140 14.29 -5.46 -18.23
C TYR A 140 13.85 -4.08 -18.71
N MET A 141 14.76 -3.29 -19.31
CA MET A 141 14.39 -2.00 -19.91
C MET A 141 13.35 -2.15 -21.01
N ASN A 142 13.49 -3.15 -21.88
CA ASN A 142 12.51 -3.46 -22.92
C ASN A 142 11.15 -3.89 -22.32
N LYS A 143 11.15 -4.77 -21.28
CA LYS A 143 9.95 -5.25 -20.60
C LYS A 143 9.13 -4.14 -19.95
N VAL A 144 9.80 -3.12 -19.41
CA VAL A 144 9.10 -1.95 -18.88
C VAL A 144 8.76 -0.90 -19.94
N GLY A 145 9.02 -1.17 -21.21
CA GLY A 145 8.65 -0.32 -22.34
C GLY A 145 9.55 0.90 -22.54
N ILE A 146 10.85 0.80 -22.26
CA ILE A 146 11.83 1.83 -22.63
C ILE A 146 12.18 1.66 -24.12
N PRO A 147 11.91 2.64 -24.99
CA PRO A 147 12.27 2.56 -26.40
C PRO A 147 13.80 2.63 -26.58
N ASP A 148 14.35 1.95 -27.57
CA ASP A 148 15.79 1.94 -27.88
C ASP A 148 16.67 1.62 -26.67
N ALA A 149 16.33 0.57 -25.91
CA ALA A 149 16.97 0.23 -24.63
C ALA A 149 18.50 0.09 -24.72
N ASP A 150 19.02 -0.51 -25.80
CA ASP A 150 20.46 -0.65 -26.03
C ASP A 150 21.20 0.70 -26.05
N ARG A 151 20.65 1.69 -26.75
CA ARG A 151 21.22 3.04 -26.85
C ARG A 151 21.10 3.74 -25.49
N ARG A 152 19.89 3.70 -24.91
CA ARG A 152 19.54 4.40 -23.69
C ARG A 152 20.20 3.82 -22.44
N PHE A 153 20.69 2.58 -22.50
CA PHE A 153 21.46 1.95 -21.42
C PHE A 153 22.60 2.82 -20.88
N ASN A 154 23.25 3.61 -21.75
CA ASN A 154 24.35 4.49 -21.38
C ASN A 154 23.91 5.93 -21.05
N GLU A 155 22.63 6.23 -21.10
CA GLU A 155 22.07 7.55 -20.76
C GLU A 155 21.93 7.70 -19.23
N TYR A 156 21.86 8.96 -18.78
CA TYR A 156 21.70 9.34 -17.38
C TYR A 156 20.22 9.62 -17.03
N PRO A 157 19.82 9.60 -15.74
CA PRO A 157 18.45 9.83 -15.34
C PRO A 157 17.83 11.13 -15.88
N PHE A 158 18.59 12.21 -15.95
CA PHE A 158 18.10 13.51 -16.43
C PHE A 158 17.69 13.51 -17.92
N GLN A 159 18.12 12.52 -18.70
CA GLN A 159 17.78 12.35 -20.13
C GLN A 159 16.44 11.62 -20.34
N TYR A 160 15.79 11.18 -19.24
CA TYR A 160 14.53 10.45 -19.25
C TYR A 160 13.39 11.34 -18.76
N SER A 161 12.19 11.16 -19.33
CA SER A 161 10.96 11.77 -18.78
C SER A 161 10.58 11.18 -17.42
N GLY A 162 9.69 11.83 -16.67
CA GLY A 162 9.21 11.33 -15.38
C GLY A 162 8.66 9.90 -15.46
N GLY A 163 7.78 9.62 -16.42
CA GLY A 163 7.23 8.29 -16.63
C GLY A 163 8.28 7.25 -17.05
N MET A 164 9.30 7.65 -17.83
CA MET A 164 10.41 6.74 -18.18
C MET A 164 11.28 6.44 -16.95
N ARG A 165 11.55 7.42 -16.08
CA ARG A 165 12.28 7.19 -14.84
C ARG A 165 11.52 6.24 -13.91
N GLN A 166 10.21 6.39 -13.81
CA GLN A 166 9.37 5.46 -13.04
C GLN A 166 9.46 4.03 -13.59
N ARG A 167 9.41 3.86 -14.91
CA ARG A 167 9.61 2.56 -15.56
C ARG A 167 11.00 1.97 -15.25
N ILE A 168 12.04 2.78 -15.19
CA ILE A 168 13.39 2.34 -14.79
C ILE A 168 13.44 1.91 -13.32
N VAL A 169 12.80 2.64 -12.40
CA VAL A 169 12.71 2.22 -10.99
C VAL A 169 12.00 0.88 -10.86
N ILE A 170 10.92 0.67 -11.64
CA ILE A 170 10.24 -0.63 -11.74
C ILE A 170 11.19 -1.71 -12.28
N ALA A 171 11.97 -1.42 -13.33
CA ALA A 171 12.94 -2.37 -13.88
C ALA A 171 14.01 -2.77 -12.86
N ILE A 172 14.51 -1.82 -12.06
CA ILE A 172 15.46 -2.09 -10.96
C ILE A 172 14.83 -3.00 -9.91
N ALA A 173 13.60 -2.71 -9.48
CA ALA A 173 12.89 -3.53 -8.50
C ALA A 173 12.66 -4.97 -9.02
N LEU A 174 12.27 -5.13 -10.28
CA LEU A 174 12.10 -6.45 -10.92
C LEU A 174 13.42 -7.20 -11.09
N ALA A 175 14.52 -6.47 -11.36
CA ALA A 175 15.85 -7.06 -11.49
C ALA A 175 16.33 -7.71 -10.17
N CYS A 176 15.75 -7.34 -9.05
CA CYS A 176 15.96 -8.02 -7.76
C CYS A 176 15.31 -9.41 -7.72
N ARG A 177 14.28 -9.69 -8.53
CA ARG A 177 13.40 -10.87 -8.48
C ARG A 177 12.80 -11.10 -7.08
N PRO A 178 12.12 -10.10 -6.51
CA PRO A 178 11.61 -10.18 -5.16
C PRO A 178 10.41 -11.13 -5.06
N ASP A 179 10.21 -11.72 -3.87
CA ASP A 179 8.98 -12.44 -3.54
C ASP A 179 7.82 -11.47 -3.23
N VAL A 180 8.16 -10.30 -2.63
CA VAL A 180 7.23 -9.23 -2.27
C VAL A 180 7.68 -7.90 -2.87
N LEU A 181 6.78 -7.22 -3.58
CA LEU A 181 6.99 -5.88 -4.11
C LEU A 181 6.12 -4.88 -3.35
N ILE A 182 6.74 -3.91 -2.71
CA ILE A 182 6.05 -2.78 -2.08
C ILE A 182 6.05 -1.62 -3.08
N CYS A 183 4.87 -1.13 -3.44
CA CYS A 183 4.69 0.05 -4.29
C CYS A 183 4.16 1.19 -3.41
N ASP A 184 5.04 2.09 -2.96
CA ASP A 184 4.67 3.21 -2.11
C ASP A 184 4.35 4.44 -2.97
N GLU A 185 3.07 4.67 -3.23
CA GLU A 185 2.53 5.75 -4.09
C GLU A 185 3.24 5.87 -5.44
N PRO A 186 3.34 4.80 -6.24
CA PRO A 186 4.24 4.73 -7.40
C PRO A 186 3.84 5.67 -8.55
N THR A 187 2.72 6.37 -8.45
CA THR A 187 2.16 7.20 -9.54
C THR A 187 1.88 8.64 -9.15
N THR A 188 2.09 9.04 -7.89
CA THR A 188 1.68 10.36 -7.34
C THR A 188 2.31 11.55 -8.08
N ALA A 189 3.52 11.41 -8.63
CA ALA A 189 4.22 12.47 -9.35
C ALA A 189 3.99 12.45 -10.89
N LEU A 190 3.01 11.67 -11.37
CA LEU A 190 2.77 11.44 -12.79
C LEU A 190 1.42 12.03 -13.23
N ASP A 191 1.33 12.41 -14.51
CA ASP A 191 0.04 12.77 -15.11
C ASP A 191 -0.87 11.53 -15.25
N VAL A 192 -2.19 11.77 -15.33
CA VAL A 192 -3.22 10.71 -15.32
C VAL A 192 -3.00 9.65 -16.41
N THR A 193 -2.54 10.06 -17.60
CA THR A 193 -2.32 9.13 -18.71
C THR A 193 -1.14 8.21 -18.44
N ILE A 194 -0.04 8.75 -17.93
CA ILE A 194 1.15 7.97 -17.57
C ILE A 194 0.85 7.11 -16.34
N GLN A 195 0.07 7.61 -15.36
CA GLN A 195 -0.38 6.83 -14.21
C GLN A 195 -1.08 5.54 -14.66
N ALA A 196 -2.09 5.64 -15.55
CA ALA A 196 -2.79 4.46 -16.09
C ALA A 196 -1.81 3.45 -16.73
N GLN A 197 -0.87 3.92 -17.53
CA GLN A 197 0.13 3.07 -18.18
C GLN A 197 1.07 2.37 -17.17
N ILE A 198 1.43 3.03 -16.06
CA ILE A 198 2.25 2.43 -15.00
C ILE A 198 1.47 1.36 -14.25
N ILE A 199 0.18 1.60 -13.97
CA ILE A 199 -0.69 0.61 -13.32
C ILE A 199 -0.86 -0.63 -14.20
N ASP A 200 -1.13 -0.46 -15.50
CA ASP A 200 -1.25 -1.57 -16.44
C ASP A 200 0.07 -2.36 -16.56
N LEU A 201 1.21 -1.66 -16.55
CA LEU A 201 2.53 -2.27 -16.52
C LEU A 201 2.72 -3.12 -15.26
N LEU A 202 2.40 -2.59 -14.07
CA LEU A 202 2.55 -3.32 -12.79
C LEU A 202 1.65 -4.55 -12.76
N LYS A 203 0.41 -4.48 -13.24
CA LYS A 203 -0.49 -5.63 -13.41
C LYS A 203 0.11 -6.69 -14.32
N TYR A 204 0.56 -6.28 -15.51
CA TYR A 204 1.19 -7.19 -16.46
C TYR A 204 2.38 -7.92 -15.82
N LEU A 205 3.26 -7.18 -15.13
CA LEU A 205 4.45 -7.73 -14.50
C LEU A 205 4.10 -8.64 -13.30
N GLN A 206 3.09 -8.30 -12.52
CA GLN A 206 2.61 -9.13 -11.42
C GLN A 206 2.09 -10.48 -11.96
N ASN A 207 1.31 -10.46 -13.04
CA ASN A 207 0.82 -11.68 -13.69
C ASN A 207 1.95 -12.52 -14.31
N GLU A 208 2.99 -11.88 -14.86
CA GLU A 208 4.12 -12.58 -15.50
C GLU A 208 5.08 -13.19 -14.47
N TYR A 209 5.35 -12.47 -13.38
CA TYR A 209 6.36 -12.87 -12.39
C TYR A 209 5.79 -13.43 -11.09
N HIS A 210 4.48 -13.34 -10.89
CA HIS A 210 3.74 -13.89 -9.73
C HIS A 210 4.25 -13.43 -8.36
N PHE A 211 4.81 -12.23 -8.25
CA PHE A 211 5.19 -11.67 -6.96
C PHE A 211 3.98 -11.16 -6.18
N THR A 212 4.08 -11.20 -4.86
CA THR A 212 3.07 -10.63 -3.96
C THR A 212 3.26 -9.12 -3.90
N THR A 213 2.17 -8.34 -3.87
CA THR A 213 2.28 -6.88 -3.89
C THR A 213 1.61 -6.24 -2.68
N ILE A 214 2.28 -5.26 -2.07
CA ILE A 214 1.65 -4.26 -1.21
C ILE A 214 1.58 -2.97 -2.03
N PHE A 215 0.37 -2.49 -2.28
CA PHE A 215 0.14 -1.29 -3.07
C PHE A 215 -0.38 -0.16 -2.17
N ILE A 216 0.42 0.87 -1.93
CA ILE A 216 0.03 2.04 -1.15
C ILE A 216 -0.42 3.12 -2.11
N THR A 217 -1.65 3.61 -1.93
CA THR A 217 -2.19 4.73 -2.69
C THR A 217 -3.34 5.40 -1.94
N HIS A 218 -3.62 6.64 -2.28
CA HIS A 218 -4.83 7.35 -1.88
C HIS A 218 -5.89 7.35 -3.00
N ASP A 219 -5.55 6.84 -4.19
CA ASP A 219 -6.48 6.74 -5.33
C ASP A 219 -7.24 5.41 -5.29
N LEU A 220 -8.49 5.46 -4.84
CA LEU A 220 -9.36 4.29 -4.74
C LEU A 220 -9.76 3.71 -6.10
N GLY A 221 -9.73 4.51 -7.18
CA GLY A 221 -9.95 4.03 -8.54
C GLY A 221 -8.83 3.09 -8.98
N VAL A 222 -7.59 3.41 -8.61
CA VAL A 222 -6.43 2.52 -8.81
C VAL A 222 -6.60 1.24 -8.00
N VAL A 223 -6.99 1.34 -6.72
CA VAL A 223 -7.23 0.18 -5.85
C VAL A 223 -8.24 -0.78 -6.46
N ALA A 224 -9.41 -0.25 -6.87
CA ALA A 224 -10.46 -1.05 -7.51
C ALA A 224 -9.99 -1.80 -8.76
N SER A 225 -8.94 -1.30 -9.41
CA SER A 225 -8.43 -1.88 -10.65
C SER A 225 -7.33 -2.92 -10.47
N ILE A 226 -6.58 -2.91 -9.36
CA ILE A 226 -5.37 -3.74 -9.20
C ILE A 226 -5.41 -4.67 -7.98
N ALA A 227 -6.14 -4.32 -6.91
CA ALA A 227 -6.04 -5.02 -5.65
C ALA A 227 -7.02 -6.22 -5.56
N ASP A 228 -6.59 -7.27 -4.85
CA ASP A 228 -7.45 -8.37 -4.42
C ASP A 228 -8.08 -8.06 -3.06
N LYS A 229 -7.32 -7.41 -2.18
CA LYS A 229 -7.73 -7.04 -0.82
C LYS A 229 -7.37 -5.61 -0.50
N VAL A 230 -8.11 -5.05 0.43
CA VAL A 230 -7.93 -3.67 0.91
C VAL A 230 -7.82 -3.66 2.43
N ALA A 231 -6.82 -2.96 2.93
CA ALA A 231 -6.69 -2.58 4.33
C ALA A 231 -6.81 -1.05 4.44
N VAL A 232 -7.84 -0.58 5.10
CA VAL A 232 -8.09 0.84 5.33
C VAL A 232 -7.40 1.26 6.60
N MET A 233 -6.43 2.18 6.49
CA MET A 233 -5.65 2.67 7.62
C MET A 233 -6.04 4.07 8.04
N TYR A 234 -6.23 4.25 9.35
CA TYR A 234 -6.46 5.56 9.95
C TYR A 234 -5.68 5.69 11.27
N ALA A 235 -4.95 6.79 11.43
CA ALA A 235 -4.20 7.14 12.65
C ALA A 235 -3.35 5.99 13.23
N GLY A 236 -2.70 5.19 12.36
CA GLY A 236 -1.81 4.11 12.73
C GLY A 236 -2.49 2.76 12.98
N GLU A 237 -3.79 2.63 12.71
CA GLU A 237 -4.53 1.38 12.86
C GLU A 237 -5.17 0.96 11.52
N ILE A 238 -5.36 -0.36 11.31
CA ILE A 238 -6.27 -0.85 10.28
C ILE A 238 -7.67 -0.85 10.90
N VAL A 239 -8.57 -0.06 10.30
CA VAL A 239 -9.94 0.12 10.79
C VAL A 239 -10.94 -0.76 10.06
N GLU A 240 -10.63 -1.14 8.82
CA GLU A 240 -11.43 -2.05 8.00
C GLU A 240 -10.54 -2.84 7.06
N TYR A 241 -10.87 -4.11 6.81
CA TYR A 241 -10.14 -5.02 5.94
C TYR A 241 -11.09 -5.98 5.26
N GLY A 242 -10.90 -6.23 3.98
CA GLY A 242 -11.70 -7.20 3.22
C GLY A 242 -11.20 -7.36 1.79
N THR A 243 -11.94 -8.09 0.97
CA THR A 243 -11.75 -8.05 -0.48
C THR A 243 -12.11 -6.66 -1.01
N VAL A 244 -11.62 -6.31 -2.19
CA VAL A 244 -11.99 -5.05 -2.85
C VAL A 244 -13.52 -4.92 -2.94
N GLU A 245 -14.20 -5.98 -3.33
CA GLU A 245 -15.66 -6.00 -3.46
C GLU A 245 -16.35 -5.72 -2.13
N GLU A 246 -15.92 -6.38 -1.04
CA GLU A 246 -16.52 -6.20 0.28
C GLU A 246 -16.36 -4.77 0.79
N VAL A 247 -15.13 -4.23 0.72
CA VAL A 247 -14.84 -2.88 1.23
C VAL A 247 -15.48 -1.79 0.36
N PHE A 248 -15.58 -2.00 -0.96
CA PHE A 248 -16.16 -0.99 -1.87
C PHE A 248 -17.67 -1.05 -1.93
N TYR A 249 -18.29 -2.23 -1.87
CA TYR A 249 -19.76 -2.35 -2.01
C TYR A 249 -20.50 -2.46 -0.68
N ASP A 250 -19.84 -2.93 0.38
CA ASP A 250 -20.43 -3.02 1.72
C ASP A 250 -19.51 -2.51 2.83
N PRO A 251 -18.97 -1.28 2.70
CA PRO A 251 -18.10 -0.68 3.71
C PRO A 251 -18.84 -0.58 5.05
N ARG A 252 -18.10 -0.81 6.15
CA ARG A 252 -18.66 -0.88 7.50
C ARG A 252 -18.18 0.23 8.43
N HIS A 253 -16.94 0.67 8.28
CA HIS A 253 -16.40 1.72 9.14
C HIS A 253 -16.77 3.12 8.63
N PRO A 254 -17.21 4.06 9.50
CA PRO A 254 -17.55 5.43 9.09
C PRO A 254 -16.44 6.17 8.37
N TYR A 255 -15.18 5.91 8.70
CA TYR A 255 -14.04 6.46 7.95
C TYR A 255 -14.00 5.95 6.50
N THR A 256 -14.26 4.67 6.28
CA THR A 256 -14.33 4.09 4.93
C THR A 256 -15.48 4.71 4.12
N TRP A 257 -16.63 4.97 4.77
CA TRP A 257 -17.73 5.70 4.12
C TRP A 257 -17.31 7.10 3.68
N SER A 258 -16.63 7.83 4.56
CA SER A 258 -16.13 9.17 4.27
C SER A 258 -15.08 9.15 3.15
N LEU A 259 -14.17 8.18 3.18
CA LEU A 259 -13.11 8.02 2.17
C LEU A 259 -13.71 7.72 0.79
N LEU A 260 -14.65 6.78 0.71
CA LEU A 260 -15.35 6.45 -0.53
C LEU A 260 -16.22 7.62 -1.02
N SER A 261 -16.89 8.33 -0.12
CA SER A 261 -17.72 9.50 -0.48
C SER A 261 -16.91 10.66 -1.07
N SER A 262 -15.61 10.71 -0.82
CA SER A 262 -14.70 11.74 -1.37
C SER A 262 -14.22 11.43 -2.80
N LEU A 263 -14.63 10.29 -3.39
CA LEU A 263 -14.26 9.94 -4.75
C LEU A 263 -14.86 10.94 -5.77
N PRO A 264 -14.04 11.50 -6.70
CA PRO A 264 -14.53 12.43 -7.72
C PRO A 264 -15.65 11.86 -8.60
N GLN A 265 -15.63 10.54 -8.81
CA GLN A 265 -16.65 9.84 -9.59
C GLN A 265 -18.03 9.80 -8.90
N LEU A 266 -18.05 10.02 -7.59
CA LEU A 266 -19.27 10.02 -6.76
C LEU A 266 -19.74 11.43 -6.40
N ALA A 267 -19.12 12.49 -6.97
CA ALA A 267 -19.62 13.85 -6.84
C ALA A 267 -21.13 13.92 -7.13
N ASP A 268 -21.83 14.79 -6.41
CA ASP A 268 -23.23 15.03 -6.62
C ASP A 268 -23.52 15.67 -8.00
N ASP A 269 -24.81 15.83 -8.34
CA ASP A 269 -25.22 16.43 -9.62
C ASP A 269 -24.79 17.90 -9.77
N LYS A 270 -24.37 18.54 -8.67
CA LYS A 270 -23.83 19.91 -8.67
C LYS A 270 -22.32 19.95 -8.80
N GLY A 271 -21.64 18.79 -8.78
CA GLY A 271 -20.18 18.65 -8.85
C GLY A 271 -19.49 18.92 -7.51
N ASP A 272 -20.26 19.02 -6.40
CA ASP A 272 -19.68 19.18 -5.07
C ASP A 272 -19.08 17.86 -4.58
N LEU A 273 -17.79 17.92 -4.16
CA LEU A 273 -17.08 16.79 -3.58
C LEU A 273 -17.28 16.77 -2.07
N TYR A 274 -17.58 15.60 -1.53
CA TYR A 274 -17.55 15.39 -0.09
C TYR A 274 -16.13 15.55 0.43
N SER A 275 -15.91 16.41 1.40
CA SER A 275 -14.65 16.58 2.10
C SER A 275 -14.77 16.04 3.53
N ILE A 276 -13.86 15.15 3.91
CA ILE A 276 -13.85 14.60 5.27
C ILE A 276 -13.59 15.75 6.26
N PRO A 277 -14.51 16.03 7.21
CA PRO A 277 -14.40 17.18 8.09
C PRO A 277 -13.22 17.05 9.08
N GLY A 278 -12.68 18.19 9.54
CA GLY A 278 -11.65 18.24 10.57
C GLY A 278 -10.28 17.73 10.11
N THR A 279 -9.41 17.46 11.07
CA THR A 279 -8.06 16.95 10.84
C THR A 279 -7.84 15.64 11.59
N PRO A 280 -6.97 14.73 11.10
CA PRO A 280 -6.59 13.54 11.85
C PRO A 280 -6.06 13.88 13.24
N PRO A 281 -6.25 13.00 14.23
CA PRO A 281 -5.76 13.25 15.58
C PRO A 281 -4.24 13.32 15.62
N SER A 282 -3.72 14.06 16.60
CA SER A 282 -2.28 14.09 16.83
C SER A 282 -1.76 12.70 17.24
N LEU A 283 -0.70 12.24 16.58
CA LEU A 283 -0.05 10.97 16.90
C LEU A 283 0.68 10.96 18.26
N TYR A 284 0.81 12.14 18.91
CA TYR A 284 1.31 12.27 20.28
C TYR A 284 0.23 12.01 21.34
N THR A 285 -1.03 11.93 20.94
CA THR A 285 -2.15 11.75 21.86
C THR A 285 -2.39 10.26 22.09
N ASP A 286 -2.57 9.88 23.36
CA ASP A 286 -3.07 8.58 23.71
C ASP A 286 -4.57 8.51 23.34
N LEU A 287 -4.88 7.73 22.30
CA LEU A 287 -6.24 7.56 21.79
C LEU A 287 -6.91 6.42 22.56
N LYS A 288 -7.84 6.77 23.46
CA LYS A 288 -8.59 5.78 24.28
C LYS A 288 -9.63 5.02 23.46
N GLY A 289 -10.31 5.71 22.55
CA GLY A 289 -11.38 5.19 21.72
C GLY A 289 -11.04 5.10 20.24
N ASP A 290 -12.07 5.19 19.40
CA ASP A 290 -11.91 5.28 17.95
C ASP A 290 -11.25 6.61 17.55
N ALA A 291 -10.14 6.53 16.84
CA ALA A 291 -9.42 7.69 16.35
C ALA A 291 -10.26 8.59 15.43
N PHE A 292 -11.26 8.05 14.75
CA PHE A 292 -12.13 8.77 13.83
C PHE A 292 -13.36 9.40 14.51
N ALA A 293 -13.65 9.09 15.77
CA ALA A 293 -14.85 9.52 16.50
C ALA A 293 -15.12 11.03 16.40
N LEU A 294 -14.09 11.88 16.57
CA LEU A 294 -14.23 13.35 16.47
C LEU A 294 -14.61 13.88 15.08
N ARG A 295 -14.51 13.05 14.05
CA ARG A 295 -14.78 13.38 12.64
C ARG A 295 -16.00 12.64 12.09
N SER A 296 -16.61 11.79 12.90
CA SER A 296 -17.73 10.92 12.51
C SER A 296 -19.05 11.48 13.01
N ASP A 297 -19.99 11.69 12.10
CA ASP A 297 -21.37 12.03 12.44
C ASP A 297 -22.12 10.85 13.11
N TYR A 298 -21.52 9.66 13.08
CA TYR A 298 -22.08 8.42 13.61
C TYR A 298 -21.46 8.00 14.93
N ALA A 299 -20.57 8.84 15.50
CA ALA A 299 -19.88 8.51 16.74
C ALA A 299 -20.85 8.41 17.94
N MET A 300 -20.71 7.34 18.69
CA MET A 300 -21.43 7.10 19.95
C MET A 300 -20.52 7.46 21.13
N GLN A 301 -21.10 7.59 22.32
CA GLN A 301 -20.33 7.87 23.55
C GLN A 301 -19.16 6.88 23.74
N ILE A 302 -19.40 5.61 23.47
CA ILE A 302 -18.40 4.54 23.63
C ILE A 302 -17.18 4.73 22.69
N ASP A 303 -17.38 5.31 21.50
CA ASP A 303 -16.29 5.56 20.54
C ASP A 303 -15.24 6.54 21.10
N PHE A 304 -15.58 7.37 22.09
CA PHE A 304 -14.63 8.28 22.74
C PHE A 304 -13.93 7.62 23.95
N GLU A 305 -14.45 6.52 24.47
CA GLU A 305 -13.99 5.90 25.72
C GLU A 305 -13.23 4.60 25.50
N GLN A 306 -13.60 3.82 24.48
CA GLN A 306 -13.08 2.49 24.25
C GLN A 306 -12.90 2.21 22.76
N LYS A 307 -11.79 1.54 22.41
CA LYS A 307 -11.56 1.04 21.06
C LYS A 307 -12.54 -0.08 20.74
N ALA A 308 -13.15 -0.01 19.57
CA ALA A 308 -13.95 -1.11 19.06
C ALA A 308 -13.08 -2.34 18.80
N PRO A 309 -13.53 -3.55 19.20
CA PRO A 309 -12.87 -4.78 18.78
C PRO A 309 -13.03 -4.98 17.28
N GLN A 310 -12.31 -5.94 16.75
CA GLN A 310 -12.50 -6.39 15.37
C GLN A 310 -13.79 -7.22 15.29
N PHE A 311 -14.80 -6.68 14.60
CA PHE A 311 -16.05 -7.39 14.29
C PHE A 311 -15.94 -8.04 12.90
N SER A 312 -16.14 -9.36 12.83
CA SER A 312 -16.22 -10.08 11.56
C SER A 312 -17.55 -9.81 10.87
N VAL A 313 -17.51 -9.44 9.60
CA VAL A 313 -18.67 -9.24 8.72
C VAL A 313 -18.86 -10.46 7.83
N SER A 314 -17.76 -11.01 7.31
CA SER A 314 -17.69 -12.26 6.54
C SER A 314 -16.44 -13.05 6.95
N GLU A 315 -16.11 -14.13 6.21
CA GLU A 315 -14.86 -14.87 6.40
C GLU A 315 -13.61 -14.03 6.06
N THR A 316 -13.75 -13.04 5.20
CA THR A 316 -12.66 -12.21 4.69
C THR A 316 -12.77 -10.73 5.07
N HIS A 317 -13.94 -10.29 5.54
CA HIS A 317 -14.25 -8.90 5.85
C HIS A 317 -14.44 -8.67 7.35
N TRP A 318 -13.76 -7.67 7.88
CA TRP A 318 -13.94 -7.19 9.25
C TRP A 318 -13.76 -5.68 9.37
N ALA A 319 -14.36 -5.09 10.40
CA ALA A 319 -14.17 -3.68 10.73
C ALA A 319 -14.13 -3.45 12.24
N LYS A 320 -13.41 -2.41 12.66
CA LYS A 320 -13.30 -1.96 14.04
C LYS A 320 -14.23 -0.78 14.29
N THR A 321 -15.51 -1.05 14.44
CA THR A 321 -16.52 -0.03 14.76
C THR A 321 -17.60 -0.58 15.66
N TRP A 322 -17.96 0.18 16.69
CA TRP A 322 -19.06 -0.18 17.59
C TRP A 322 -20.42 -0.21 16.92
N LEU A 323 -20.58 0.37 15.72
CA LEU A 323 -21.81 0.25 14.91
C LEU A 323 -22.15 -1.19 14.51
N LEU A 324 -21.21 -2.13 14.64
CA LEU A 324 -21.42 -3.56 14.37
C LEU A 324 -21.79 -4.35 15.61
N HIS A 325 -21.81 -3.72 16.79
CA HIS A 325 -22.25 -4.37 18.03
C HIS A 325 -23.77 -4.62 17.97
N GLU A 326 -24.24 -5.72 18.58
CA GLU A 326 -25.64 -6.12 18.58
C GLU A 326 -26.60 -5.08 19.20
N ASP A 327 -26.11 -4.34 20.19
CA ASP A 327 -26.86 -3.28 20.88
C ASP A 327 -26.72 -1.90 20.21
N ALA A 328 -25.95 -1.80 19.11
CA ALA A 328 -25.77 -0.52 18.44
C ALA A 328 -27.06 -0.01 17.79
N PRO A 329 -27.31 1.31 17.80
CA PRO A 329 -28.42 1.88 17.08
C PRO A 329 -28.29 1.60 15.58
N LYS A 330 -29.40 1.29 14.94
CA LYS A 330 -29.44 1.19 13.46
C LYS A 330 -29.24 2.58 12.87
N VAL A 331 -28.15 2.75 12.14
CA VAL A 331 -27.83 3.98 11.40
C VAL A 331 -28.00 3.76 9.90
N GLU A 332 -28.51 4.77 9.21
CA GLU A 332 -28.53 4.78 7.74
C GLU A 332 -27.15 5.21 7.22
N LYS A 333 -26.58 4.41 6.32
CA LYS A 333 -25.36 4.79 5.62
C LYS A 333 -25.59 6.09 4.83
N PRO A 334 -24.55 6.92 4.59
CA PRO A 334 -24.67 8.06 3.69
C PRO A 334 -25.33 7.66 2.35
N ALA A 335 -26.21 8.49 1.82
CA ALA A 335 -26.94 8.19 0.58
C ALA A 335 -25.99 7.85 -0.60
N VAL A 336 -24.81 8.47 -0.62
CA VAL A 336 -23.76 8.18 -1.61
C VAL A 336 -23.28 6.74 -1.49
N ILE A 337 -23.14 6.25 -0.27
CA ILE A 337 -22.69 4.87 0.01
C ILE A 337 -23.81 3.87 -0.19
N ALA A 338 -25.05 4.20 0.22
CA ALA A 338 -26.20 3.33 0.02
C ALA A 338 -26.48 3.03 -1.46
N ASN A 339 -26.20 4.01 -2.34
CA ASN A 339 -26.37 3.91 -3.79
C ASN A 339 -25.03 3.66 -4.53
N LEU A 340 -23.97 3.33 -3.81
CA LEU A 340 -22.61 3.22 -4.36
C LEU A 340 -22.53 2.18 -5.47
N HIS A 341 -23.17 1.04 -5.28
CA HIS A 341 -23.19 -0.07 -6.23
C HIS A 341 -23.76 0.38 -7.59
N ASP A 342 -24.90 1.05 -7.60
CA ASP A 342 -25.54 1.52 -8.83
C ASP A 342 -24.70 2.61 -9.52
N LYS A 343 -24.14 3.54 -8.75
CA LYS A 343 -23.28 4.62 -9.27
C LYS A 343 -21.96 4.11 -9.84
N ILE A 344 -21.31 3.14 -9.21
CA ILE A 344 -20.08 2.53 -9.71
C ILE A 344 -20.39 1.77 -11.01
N ARG A 345 -21.46 1.01 -11.05
CA ARG A 345 -21.89 0.28 -12.24
C ARG A 345 -22.18 1.20 -13.44
N GLU A 346 -22.81 2.34 -13.21
CA GLU A 346 -23.12 3.32 -14.26
C GLU A 346 -21.87 4.07 -14.77
N LYS A 347 -21.00 4.51 -13.84
CA LYS A 347 -19.91 5.46 -14.18
C LYS A 347 -18.56 4.80 -14.45
N MET A 348 -18.25 3.66 -13.85
CA MET A 348 -16.94 3.00 -13.95
C MET A 348 -16.93 1.77 -14.86
N GLY A 349 -18.08 1.37 -15.40
CA GLY A 349 -18.17 0.30 -16.41
C GLY A 349 -17.72 -1.08 -15.90
N PHE A 350 -17.74 -1.33 -14.59
CA PHE A 350 -17.46 -2.64 -14.01
C PHE A 350 -18.60 -3.63 -14.32
N ALA A 351 -18.74 -3.98 -15.60
CA ALA A 351 -19.74 -4.94 -16.07
C ALA A 351 -19.42 -6.41 -15.70
N HIS A 352 -18.28 -6.65 -15.06
CA HIS A 352 -17.77 -8.01 -14.79
C HIS A 352 -17.85 -8.45 -13.32
N LEU A 353 -18.41 -7.63 -12.42
CA LEU A 353 -18.48 -7.92 -10.99
C LEU A 353 -19.89 -8.29 -10.49
N ALA A 354 -20.75 -8.78 -11.36
CA ALA A 354 -22.08 -9.23 -10.97
C ALA A 354 -22.47 -10.49 -11.75
N ASP A 355 -22.00 -11.64 -11.28
CA ASP A 355 -22.65 -12.96 -11.39
C ASP A 355 -22.12 -13.89 -10.31
#